data_106ab234591ba4f649e80d0373aac2b1
#
_entry.id   106ab234591ba4f649e80d0373aac2b1
#
_cell.length_a   1.000
_cell.length_b   1.000
_cell.length_c   1.000
_cell.angle_alpha   90.00
_cell.angle_beta   90.00
_cell.angle_gamma   90.00
#
_symmetry.space_group_name_H-M   'P 1'
#
loop_
_entity.id
_entity.type
_entity.pdbx_description
1 polymer ?
#
loop_
_entity_poly.entity_id
_entity_poly.type
_entity_poly.pdbx_seq_one_letter_code
_entity_poly.pdbx_strand_id
1 'polypeptide(L)'
;MNSLQPDLIIGGGDFVHGGFYDSGRVMDRRWKVADTFLKKLHTKVEPIIGNHDFYEPILQDRSPSPHDPRWRWKKYFGLHETYRSFSFRGYRFLMLDTVKVVGGANPYRGWIDAAQLSWLDRELRRIPPNQPIILCTHIPFRTSLRDSFGPFVGPSPGRVRVLNADSVLSRLKDRPLALVLQGHVHINERLQDNGIPFITGGAVCGKWWDGPNMGTWPGLGVIEIRPTVGGLAPFDERISWNYTNLPSTPAMPRISQVA
;
A
#
# COMPACT_ATOMS: atom_id res chain seq x y z
N MET A 1 5.82 15.65 -7.33
CA MET A 1 5.39 15.62 -5.91
C MET A 1 5.71 16.93 -5.19
N ASN A 2 6.96 17.40 -5.13
CA ASN A 2 7.30 18.64 -4.38
C ASN A 2 6.53 19.88 -4.85
N SER A 3 6.26 20.00 -6.16
CA SER A 3 5.48 21.11 -6.73
C SER A 3 4.02 21.14 -6.27
N LEU A 4 3.49 20.04 -5.81
CA LEU A 4 2.13 19.93 -5.25
C LEU A 4 2.06 20.42 -3.80
N GLN A 5 3.21 20.57 -3.14
CA GLN A 5 3.33 20.96 -1.73
C GLN A 5 2.34 20.18 -0.80
N PRO A 6 2.34 18.84 -0.85
CA PRO A 6 1.39 18.06 -0.07
C PRO A 6 1.64 18.22 1.43
N ASP A 7 0.58 18.29 2.21
CA ASP A 7 0.67 18.30 3.69
C ASP A 7 1.13 16.94 4.24
N LEU A 8 0.85 15.84 3.52
CA LEU A 8 1.16 14.48 3.90
C LEU A 8 1.41 13.64 2.63
N ILE A 9 2.40 12.78 2.66
CA ILE A 9 2.64 11.79 1.60
C ILE A 9 2.44 10.40 2.19
N ILE A 10 1.49 9.63 1.62
CA ILE A 10 1.33 8.22 1.92
C ILE A 10 2.07 7.40 0.85
N GLY A 11 3.08 6.65 1.28
CA GLY A 11 3.76 5.70 0.42
C GLY A 11 3.01 4.38 0.41
N GLY A 12 2.35 4.06 -0.69
CA GLY A 12 1.41 2.93 -0.81
C GLY A 12 2.02 1.54 -0.81
N GLY A 13 3.32 1.40 -0.51
CA GLY A 13 4.07 0.13 -0.56
C GLY A 13 4.80 -0.08 -1.87
N ASP A 14 5.61 -1.14 -1.92
CA ASP A 14 6.45 -1.48 -3.07
C ASP A 14 7.41 -0.32 -3.44
N PHE A 15 8.16 0.17 -2.44
CA PHE A 15 9.20 1.19 -2.62
C PHE A 15 10.36 0.68 -3.49
N VAL A 16 10.52 -0.62 -3.53
CA VAL A 16 11.48 -1.34 -4.35
C VAL A 16 10.78 -2.47 -5.11
N HIS A 17 11.45 -3.05 -6.07
CA HIS A 17 10.96 -4.23 -6.80
C HIS A 17 11.72 -5.48 -6.33
N GLY A 18 11.15 -6.67 -6.51
CA GLY A 18 11.83 -7.95 -6.40
C GLY A 18 11.58 -8.71 -5.11
N GLY A 19 11.52 -8.05 -3.97
CA GLY A 19 11.14 -8.66 -2.69
C GLY A 19 11.54 -10.11 -2.49
N PHE A 20 10.59 -11.02 -2.60
CA PHE A 20 10.77 -12.45 -2.40
C PHE A 20 11.62 -13.18 -3.45
N TYR A 21 11.95 -12.54 -4.58
CA TYR A 21 12.53 -13.20 -5.74
C TYR A 21 14.00 -12.85 -5.95
N ASP A 22 14.50 -11.79 -5.35
CA ASP A 22 15.84 -11.28 -5.58
C ASP A 22 16.79 -11.51 -4.41
N SER A 23 18.10 -11.61 -4.72
CA SER A 23 19.12 -11.72 -3.68
C SER A 23 19.24 -10.43 -2.84
N GLY A 24 19.72 -10.58 -1.61
CA GLY A 24 19.95 -9.45 -0.73
C GLY A 24 20.82 -8.35 -1.33
N ARG A 25 21.83 -8.69 -2.13
CA ARG A 25 22.68 -7.73 -2.84
C ARG A 25 21.90 -6.90 -3.87
N VAL A 26 20.96 -7.51 -4.59
CA VAL A 26 20.09 -6.82 -5.54
C VAL A 26 19.14 -5.88 -4.77
N MET A 27 18.54 -6.37 -3.70
CA MET A 27 17.66 -5.57 -2.85
C MET A 27 18.38 -4.38 -2.24
N ASP A 28 19.63 -4.53 -1.78
CA ASP A 28 20.43 -3.42 -1.25
C ASP A 28 20.64 -2.30 -2.26
N ARG A 29 20.90 -2.65 -3.51
CA ARG A 29 21.06 -1.67 -4.59
C ARG A 29 19.75 -0.93 -4.85
N ARG A 30 18.63 -1.64 -4.89
CA ARG A 30 17.31 -1.04 -5.11
C ARG A 30 16.92 -0.09 -3.99
N TRP A 31 17.19 -0.48 -2.74
CA TRP A 31 16.96 0.39 -1.58
C TRP A 31 17.81 1.67 -1.62
N LYS A 32 19.04 1.62 -2.11
CA LYS A 32 19.87 2.82 -2.34
C LYS A 32 19.23 3.77 -3.36
N VAL A 33 18.65 3.23 -4.43
CA VAL A 33 17.94 4.04 -5.43
C VAL A 33 16.68 4.67 -4.82
N ALA A 34 15.87 3.87 -4.13
CA ALA A 34 14.69 4.37 -3.44
C ALA A 34 15.02 5.48 -2.42
N ASP A 35 16.09 5.29 -1.62
CA ASP A 35 16.61 6.27 -0.68
C ASP A 35 16.95 7.60 -1.36
N THR A 36 17.65 7.53 -2.51
CA THR A 36 18.01 8.73 -3.27
C THR A 36 16.78 9.52 -3.73
N PHE A 37 15.71 8.82 -4.09
CA PHE A 37 14.45 9.45 -4.49
C PHE A 37 13.71 10.01 -3.26
N LEU A 38 13.55 9.22 -2.20
CA LEU A 38 12.78 9.60 -1.01
C LEU A 38 13.39 10.80 -0.29
N LYS A 39 14.73 10.92 -0.26
CA LYS A 39 15.44 12.07 0.31
C LYS A 39 15.23 13.39 -0.44
N LYS A 40 14.74 13.34 -1.67
CA LYS A 40 14.41 14.56 -2.45
C LYS A 40 13.00 15.07 -2.18
N LEU A 41 12.18 14.33 -1.46
CA LEU A 41 10.84 14.77 -1.08
C LEU A 41 10.94 15.76 0.09
N HIS A 42 10.23 16.88 -0.03
CA HIS A 42 10.22 17.92 1.01
C HIS A 42 9.28 17.54 2.17
N THR A 43 8.25 16.76 1.88
CA THR A 43 7.32 16.24 2.88
C THR A 43 7.68 14.80 3.22
N LYS A 44 7.71 14.49 4.53
CA LYS A 44 7.99 13.13 5.02
C LYS A 44 6.97 12.14 4.46
N VAL A 45 7.46 10.99 4.04
CA VAL A 45 6.62 9.88 3.60
C VAL A 45 6.20 9.04 4.81
N GLU A 46 4.90 8.80 4.95
CA GLU A 46 4.35 7.81 5.86
C GLU A 46 4.16 6.49 5.11
N PRO A 47 5.03 5.50 5.34
CA PRO A 47 5.09 4.31 4.49
C PRO A 47 4.10 3.22 4.92
N ILE A 48 3.60 2.47 3.93
CA ILE A 48 2.99 1.16 4.07
C ILE A 48 3.96 0.14 3.48
N ILE A 49 4.02 -1.07 4.02
CA ILE A 49 4.82 -2.13 3.42
C ILE A 49 4.06 -2.81 2.29
N GLY A 50 4.73 -3.02 1.14
CA GLY A 50 4.24 -3.81 0.01
C GLY A 50 4.92 -5.18 -0.09
N ASN A 51 4.45 -6.02 -1.01
CA ASN A 51 5.00 -7.37 -1.17
C ASN A 51 6.40 -7.38 -1.80
N HIS A 52 6.79 -6.32 -2.49
CA HIS A 52 8.15 -6.19 -3.04
C HIS A 52 9.16 -5.57 -2.06
N ASP A 53 8.74 -5.07 -0.91
CA ASP A 53 9.60 -4.45 0.10
C ASP A 53 10.29 -5.45 1.03
N PHE A 54 9.98 -6.75 0.90
CA PHE A 54 10.56 -7.80 1.71
C PHE A 54 12.03 -8.01 1.36
N TYR A 55 12.79 -8.48 2.33
CA TYR A 55 14.21 -8.73 2.18
C TYR A 55 14.51 -10.21 2.45
N GLU A 56 15.26 -10.82 1.57
CA GLU A 56 15.58 -12.23 1.48
C GLU A 56 14.53 -13.06 0.72
N PRO A 57 14.99 -13.75 -0.35
CA PRO A 57 14.13 -14.62 -1.13
C PRO A 57 13.72 -15.83 -0.31
N ILE A 58 12.43 -16.13 -0.31
CA ILE A 58 11.95 -17.42 0.15
C ILE A 58 12.17 -18.40 -0.99
N LEU A 59 13.37 -18.95 -1.07
CA LEU A 59 13.69 -19.99 -2.04
C LEU A 59 12.90 -21.26 -1.69
N GLN A 60 12.43 -21.97 -2.72
CA GLN A 60 11.51 -23.10 -2.59
C GLN A 60 11.97 -24.19 -1.61
N ASP A 61 13.28 -24.34 -1.39
CA ASP A 61 13.89 -25.41 -0.60
C ASP A 61 14.61 -24.92 0.67
N ARG A 62 14.47 -23.67 1.04
CA ARG A 62 15.10 -23.15 2.26
C ARG A 62 14.05 -22.98 3.34
N SER A 63 14.39 -23.46 4.53
CA SER A 63 13.70 -23.08 5.76
C SER A 63 13.56 -21.56 5.81
N PRO A 64 12.43 -21.06 6.34
CA PRO A 64 12.27 -19.62 6.54
C PRO A 64 13.53 -19.05 7.17
N SER A 65 14.02 -17.91 6.65
CA SER A 65 15.10 -17.18 7.29
C SER A 65 14.79 -17.02 8.79
N PRO A 66 15.75 -17.18 9.69
CA PRO A 66 15.54 -16.91 11.11
C PRO A 66 15.20 -15.43 11.38
N HIS A 67 15.36 -14.60 10.38
CA HIS A 67 15.06 -13.17 10.46
C HIS A 67 13.70 -12.88 9.80
N ASP A 68 12.91 -12.01 10.46
CA ASP A 68 11.69 -11.45 9.85
C ASP A 68 12.05 -10.74 8.53
N PRO A 69 11.53 -11.17 7.38
CA PRO A 69 11.91 -10.59 6.09
C PRO A 69 11.49 -9.13 5.92
N ARG A 70 10.78 -8.55 6.89
CA ARG A 70 10.40 -7.13 6.97
C ARG A 70 11.47 -6.25 7.60
N TRP A 71 12.55 -6.85 8.15
CA TRP A 71 13.55 -6.14 8.95
C TRP A 71 14.18 -4.96 8.22
N ARG A 72 14.44 -5.11 6.90
CA ARG A 72 15.07 -4.07 6.09
C ARG A 72 14.17 -2.85 5.94
N TRP A 73 12.90 -3.05 5.65
CA TRP A 73 11.91 -2.00 5.57
C TRP A 73 11.75 -1.30 6.93
N LYS A 74 11.61 -2.06 8.01
CA LYS A 74 11.52 -1.50 9.37
C LYS A 74 12.74 -0.65 9.72
N LYS A 75 13.94 -1.15 9.44
CA LYS A 75 15.20 -0.44 9.66
C LYS A 75 15.27 0.84 8.82
N TYR A 76 14.88 0.77 7.53
CA TYR A 76 14.95 1.91 6.62
C TYR A 76 14.07 3.07 7.09
N PHE A 77 12.86 2.80 7.49
CA PHE A 77 11.90 3.81 7.94
C PHE A 77 11.98 4.12 9.45
N GLY A 78 12.85 3.46 10.19
CA GLY A 78 12.98 3.65 11.65
C GLY A 78 11.74 3.19 12.43
N LEU A 79 11.08 2.13 11.96
CA LEU A 79 9.84 1.61 12.53
C LEU A 79 10.05 0.27 13.21
N HIS A 80 9.38 0.04 14.34
CA HIS A 80 9.42 -1.24 15.04
C HIS A 80 8.47 -2.27 14.43
N GLU A 81 7.30 -1.81 13.97
CA GLU A 81 6.27 -2.66 13.37
C GLU A 81 5.91 -2.17 11.96
N THR A 82 5.37 -3.07 11.14
CA THR A 82 4.90 -2.75 9.78
C THR A 82 3.49 -2.18 9.77
N TYR A 83 2.77 -2.32 10.89
CA TYR A 83 1.45 -1.72 11.09
C TYR A 83 1.49 -0.75 12.27
N ARG A 84 0.81 0.36 12.14
CA ARG A 84 0.80 1.44 13.13
C ARG A 84 -0.35 2.39 12.92
N SER A 85 -0.50 3.35 13.82
CA SER A 85 -1.44 4.44 13.68
C SER A 85 -0.79 5.77 14.05
N PHE A 86 -1.31 6.84 13.47
CA PHE A 86 -0.97 8.22 13.82
C PHE A 86 -2.14 9.16 13.58
N SER A 87 -2.11 10.33 14.19
CA SER A 87 -3.11 11.38 13.95
C SER A 87 -2.52 12.48 13.10
N PHE A 88 -3.29 12.95 12.14
CA PHE A 88 -2.94 14.10 11.33
C PHE A 88 -4.20 14.91 11.00
N ARG A 89 -4.18 16.22 11.30
CA ARG A 89 -5.29 17.16 11.05
C ARG A 89 -6.67 16.63 11.44
N GLY A 90 -6.77 16.01 12.63
CA GLY A 90 -8.01 15.48 13.18
C GLY A 90 -8.40 14.07 12.72
N TYR A 91 -7.77 13.53 11.71
CA TYR A 91 -7.96 12.16 11.24
C TYR A 91 -7.03 11.19 11.95
N ARG A 92 -7.51 9.97 12.22
CA ARG A 92 -6.68 8.83 12.62
C ARG A 92 -6.35 7.98 11.41
N PHE A 93 -5.08 7.87 11.11
CA PHE A 93 -4.56 6.98 10.07
C PHE A 93 -4.23 5.63 10.68
N LEU A 94 -4.76 4.55 10.10
CA LEU A 94 -4.44 3.17 10.42
C LEU A 94 -3.66 2.57 9.24
N MET A 95 -2.38 2.31 9.44
CA MET A 95 -1.49 1.74 8.45
C MET A 95 -1.40 0.23 8.71
N LEU A 96 -1.87 -0.61 7.77
CA LEU A 96 -1.90 -2.06 7.94
C LEU A 96 -0.89 -2.77 7.03
N ASP A 97 -0.25 -3.81 7.56
CA ASP A 97 0.50 -4.78 6.77
C ASP A 97 -0.46 -5.85 6.25
N THR A 98 -0.69 -5.83 4.97
CA THR A 98 -1.61 -6.75 4.29
C THR A 98 -0.92 -7.95 3.64
N VAL A 99 0.39 -8.11 3.87
CA VAL A 99 1.20 -9.14 3.20
C VAL A 99 1.54 -10.26 4.15
N LYS A 100 0.86 -11.39 4.03
CA LYS A 100 1.20 -12.61 4.75
C LYS A 100 2.15 -13.47 3.92
N VAL A 101 3.32 -13.75 4.46
CA VAL A 101 4.27 -14.69 3.89
C VAL A 101 3.75 -16.11 4.05
N VAL A 102 3.77 -16.89 2.96
CA VAL A 102 3.28 -18.28 2.94
C VAL A 102 4.29 -19.26 2.35
N GLY A 103 5.32 -18.75 1.63
CA GLY A 103 6.35 -19.57 1.00
C GLY A 103 5.91 -20.23 -0.31
N GLY A 104 6.83 -20.97 -0.93
CA GLY A 104 6.61 -21.67 -2.19
C GLY A 104 6.54 -20.75 -3.41
N ALA A 105 6.00 -21.25 -4.52
CA ALA A 105 5.91 -20.52 -5.79
C ALA A 105 5.08 -19.22 -5.70
N ASN A 106 4.13 -19.17 -4.77
CA ASN A 106 3.35 -17.97 -4.45
C ASN A 106 3.70 -17.54 -3.02
N PRO A 107 4.79 -16.78 -2.81
CA PRO A 107 5.38 -16.58 -1.49
C PRO A 107 4.54 -15.74 -0.53
N TYR A 108 3.52 -15.07 -1.00
CA TYR A 108 2.64 -14.24 -0.18
C TYR A 108 1.17 -14.34 -0.58
N ARG A 109 0.31 -13.91 0.32
CA ARG A 109 -1.10 -13.61 0.07
C ARG A 109 -1.57 -12.41 0.88
N GLY A 110 -2.63 -11.77 0.43
CA GLY A 110 -3.32 -10.70 1.17
C GLY A 110 -4.05 -11.27 2.38
N TRP A 111 -3.56 -10.96 3.57
CA TRP A 111 -4.13 -11.45 4.83
C TRP A 111 -3.67 -10.60 6.01
N ILE A 112 -4.59 -10.30 6.91
CA ILE A 112 -4.31 -9.68 8.21
C ILE A 112 -4.27 -10.77 9.26
N ASP A 113 -3.13 -10.92 9.95
CA ASP A 113 -2.96 -11.96 10.96
C ASP A 113 -3.65 -11.63 12.30
N ALA A 114 -3.72 -12.62 13.19
CA ALA A 114 -4.39 -12.48 14.47
C ALA A 114 -3.70 -11.46 15.39
N ALA A 115 -2.38 -11.34 15.32
CA ALA A 115 -1.63 -10.37 16.13
C ALA A 115 -2.00 -8.94 15.74
N GLN A 116 -2.07 -8.67 14.44
CA GLN A 116 -2.47 -7.36 13.93
C GLN A 116 -3.96 -7.07 14.18
N LEU A 117 -4.85 -8.06 14.05
CA LEU A 117 -6.26 -7.90 14.43
C LEU A 117 -6.40 -7.55 15.92
N SER A 118 -5.66 -8.23 16.79
CA SER A 118 -5.65 -7.94 18.22
C SER A 118 -5.09 -6.55 18.53
N TRP A 119 -4.06 -6.11 17.79
CA TRP A 119 -3.55 -4.75 17.87
C TRP A 119 -4.62 -3.74 17.43
N LEU A 120 -5.31 -3.99 16.32
CA LEU A 120 -6.39 -3.14 15.82
C LEU A 120 -7.49 -2.97 16.87
N ASP A 121 -7.92 -4.08 17.51
CA ASP A 121 -8.93 -4.04 18.58
C ASP A 121 -8.48 -3.17 19.76
N ARG A 122 -7.21 -3.24 20.16
CA ARG A 122 -6.64 -2.37 21.22
C ARG A 122 -6.58 -0.91 20.77
N GLU A 123 -6.18 -0.70 19.53
CA GLU A 123 -6.05 0.65 18.97
C GLU A 123 -7.40 1.35 18.84
N LEU A 124 -8.42 0.65 18.35
CA LEU A 124 -9.77 1.21 18.24
C LEU A 124 -10.35 1.63 19.58
N ARG A 125 -10.01 0.95 20.68
CA ARG A 125 -10.44 1.39 22.02
C ARG A 125 -9.80 2.70 22.48
N ARG A 126 -8.65 3.07 21.92
CA ARG A 126 -7.92 4.32 22.23
C ARG A 126 -8.36 5.51 21.38
N ILE A 127 -8.91 5.24 20.20
CA ILE A 127 -9.38 6.28 19.27
C ILE A 127 -10.71 6.81 19.77
N PRO A 128 -10.91 8.13 19.91
CA PRO A 128 -12.21 8.71 20.23
C PRO A 128 -13.31 8.22 19.28
N PRO A 129 -14.53 7.93 19.78
CA PRO A 129 -15.60 7.34 18.96
C PRO A 129 -15.91 8.13 17.68
N ASN A 130 -15.86 9.45 17.75
CA ASN A 130 -16.19 10.35 16.65
C ASN A 130 -14.98 10.78 15.80
N GLN A 131 -13.76 10.29 16.12
CA GLN A 131 -12.59 10.63 15.33
C GLN A 131 -12.64 9.90 14.00
N PRO A 132 -12.62 10.62 12.86
CA PRO A 132 -12.63 9.99 11.55
C PRO A 132 -11.34 9.20 11.29
N ILE A 133 -11.52 8.03 10.68
CA ILE A 133 -10.45 7.07 10.40
C ILE A 133 -10.18 7.02 8.90
N ILE A 134 -8.92 7.04 8.52
CA ILE A 134 -8.44 6.70 7.18
C ILE A 134 -7.63 5.40 7.31
N LEU A 135 -8.09 4.36 6.62
CA LEU A 135 -7.41 3.08 6.58
C LEU A 135 -6.48 3.02 5.37
N CYS A 136 -5.25 2.60 5.57
CA CYS A 136 -4.23 2.54 4.53
C CYS A 136 -3.67 1.12 4.42
N THR A 137 -3.73 0.55 3.23
CA THR A 137 -3.31 -0.83 2.94
C THR A 137 -2.50 -0.88 1.64
N HIS A 138 -1.62 -1.88 1.50
CA HIS A 138 -0.98 -2.14 0.21
C HIS A 138 -1.89 -3.01 -0.67
N ILE A 139 -2.11 -4.28 -0.30
CA ILE A 139 -3.02 -5.16 -1.04
C ILE A 139 -4.45 -4.70 -0.78
N PRO A 140 -5.29 -4.56 -1.83
CA PRO A 140 -6.64 -4.03 -1.72
C PRO A 140 -7.57 -4.86 -0.83
N PHE A 141 -8.46 -4.17 -0.13
CA PHE A 141 -9.63 -4.77 0.51
C PHE A 141 -10.78 -4.94 -0.48
N ARG A 142 -10.93 -3.96 -1.39
CA ARG A 142 -11.92 -3.97 -2.46
C ARG A 142 -11.24 -3.61 -3.78
N THR A 143 -11.51 -4.39 -4.81
CA THR A 143 -11.05 -4.14 -6.18
C THR A 143 -11.97 -4.85 -7.16
N SER A 144 -12.13 -4.30 -8.35
CA SER A 144 -12.86 -4.94 -9.45
C SER A 144 -12.05 -6.07 -10.10
N LEU A 145 -10.74 -6.14 -9.80
CA LEU A 145 -9.90 -7.20 -10.33
C LEU A 145 -10.21 -8.54 -9.67
N ARG A 146 -10.22 -9.59 -10.49
CA ARG A 146 -10.35 -10.97 -10.00
C ARG A 146 -8.99 -11.58 -9.68
N ASP A 147 -8.93 -12.49 -8.71
CA ASP A 147 -7.70 -13.20 -8.32
C ASP A 147 -7.06 -14.03 -9.46
N SER A 148 -7.78 -14.19 -10.58
CA SER A 148 -7.27 -14.86 -11.79
C SER A 148 -6.52 -13.92 -12.75
N PHE A 149 -6.42 -12.63 -12.46
CA PHE A 149 -5.67 -11.68 -13.28
C PHE A 149 -4.19 -11.65 -12.87
N GLY A 150 -3.36 -12.27 -13.69
CA GLY A 150 -1.91 -12.20 -13.58
C GLY A 150 -1.23 -13.11 -14.60
N PRO A 151 0.01 -12.84 -15.01
CA PRO A 151 0.76 -13.67 -15.98
C PRO A 151 1.09 -15.07 -15.45
N PHE A 152 0.84 -15.33 -14.17
CA PHE A 152 1.02 -16.64 -13.55
C PHE A 152 -0.31 -17.36 -13.51
N VAL A 153 -0.48 -18.26 -14.45
CA VAL A 153 -1.67 -19.08 -14.67
C VAL A 153 -1.97 -19.94 -13.44
N GLY A 154 -3.11 -19.71 -12.85
CA GLY A 154 -3.68 -20.53 -11.76
C GLY A 154 -4.39 -19.66 -10.72
N PRO A 155 -5.45 -20.18 -10.07
CA PRO A 155 -6.11 -19.48 -9.00
C PRO A 155 -5.15 -19.38 -7.80
N SER A 156 -4.64 -18.20 -7.56
CA SER A 156 -3.88 -17.87 -6.34
C SER A 156 -4.69 -16.90 -5.48
N PRO A 157 -5.59 -17.43 -4.64
CA PRO A 157 -6.44 -16.59 -3.80
C PRO A 157 -5.59 -15.66 -2.94
N GLY A 158 -5.96 -14.37 -2.94
CA GLY A 158 -5.27 -13.35 -2.15
C GLY A 158 -4.05 -12.71 -2.82
N ARG A 159 -3.83 -12.93 -4.12
CA ARG A 159 -2.78 -12.21 -4.86
C ARG A 159 -3.15 -10.76 -5.13
N VAL A 160 -4.42 -10.47 -5.39
CA VAL A 160 -4.90 -9.12 -5.75
C VAL A 160 -5.73 -8.45 -4.66
N ARG A 161 -6.20 -9.21 -3.67
CA ARG A 161 -7.01 -8.68 -2.57
C ARG A 161 -6.73 -9.38 -1.24
N VAL A 162 -7.06 -8.72 -0.14
CA VAL A 162 -7.00 -9.29 1.20
C VAL A 162 -8.19 -10.22 1.42
N LEU A 163 -7.91 -11.50 1.72
CA LEU A 163 -8.95 -12.53 1.84
C LEU A 163 -9.84 -12.35 3.08
N ASN A 164 -9.30 -11.83 4.16
CA ASN A 164 -10.03 -11.58 5.40
C ASN A 164 -10.29 -10.08 5.65
N ALA A 165 -10.44 -9.28 4.59
CA ALA A 165 -10.73 -7.86 4.68
C ALA A 165 -11.96 -7.57 5.55
N ASP A 166 -13.00 -8.41 5.46
CA ASP A 166 -14.23 -8.26 6.24
C ASP A 166 -14.00 -8.41 7.75
N SER A 167 -12.98 -9.15 8.16
CA SER A 167 -12.59 -9.23 9.58
C SER A 167 -12.07 -7.89 10.12
N VAL A 168 -11.50 -7.04 9.27
CA VAL A 168 -11.09 -5.67 9.63
C VAL A 168 -12.27 -4.72 9.54
N LEU A 169 -13.02 -4.76 8.44
CA LEU A 169 -14.14 -3.85 8.20
C LEU A 169 -15.26 -4.02 9.24
N SER A 170 -15.53 -5.25 9.68
CA SER A 170 -16.50 -5.50 10.75
C SER A 170 -16.12 -4.87 12.10
N ARG A 171 -14.82 -4.71 12.39
CA ARG A 171 -14.32 -4.00 13.58
C ARG A 171 -14.49 -2.48 13.47
N LEU A 172 -14.58 -1.99 12.26
CA LEU A 172 -14.71 -0.56 11.95
C LEU A 172 -16.17 -0.13 11.66
N LYS A 173 -17.15 -1.06 11.67
CA LYS A 173 -18.54 -0.78 11.27
C LYS A 173 -19.21 0.33 12.05
N ASP A 174 -18.89 0.44 13.35
CA ASP A 174 -19.44 1.45 14.25
C ASP A 174 -18.49 2.65 14.46
N ARG A 175 -17.52 2.79 13.55
CA ARG A 175 -16.52 3.86 13.57
C ARG A 175 -16.66 4.72 12.31
N PRO A 176 -16.36 6.02 12.39
CA PRO A 176 -16.40 6.89 11.21
C PRO A 176 -15.24 6.62 10.26
N LEU A 177 -15.29 5.47 9.55
CA LEU A 177 -14.35 5.12 8.51
C LEU A 177 -14.61 6.00 7.28
N ALA A 178 -13.74 6.99 7.07
CA ALA A 178 -13.93 8.02 6.06
C ALA A 178 -13.43 7.58 4.67
N LEU A 179 -12.38 6.75 4.63
CA LEU A 179 -11.68 6.43 3.40
C LEU A 179 -10.80 5.21 3.60
N VAL A 180 -10.68 4.37 2.56
CA VAL A 180 -9.67 3.30 2.47
C VAL A 180 -8.75 3.58 1.29
N LEU A 181 -7.45 3.73 1.56
CA LEU A 181 -6.40 3.90 0.56
C LEU A 181 -5.70 2.57 0.32
N GLN A 182 -5.54 2.22 -0.95
CA GLN A 182 -5.02 0.93 -1.39
C GLN A 182 -4.02 1.11 -2.55
N GLY A 183 -3.21 0.09 -2.81
CA GLY A 183 -2.20 0.08 -3.87
C GLY A 183 -2.14 -1.25 -4.62
N HIS A 184 -0.91 -1.75 -4.86
CA HIS A 184 -0.58 -3.11 -5.33
C HIS A 184 -0.94 -3.44 -6.78
N VAL A 185 -2.15 -3.16 -7.22
CA VAL A 185 -2.66 -3.61 -8.52
C VAL A 185 -2.36 -2.64 -9.68
N HIS A 186 -1.68 -1.54 -9.39
CA HIS A 186 -1.22 -0.54 -10.37
C HIS A 186 -2.34 0.03 -11.26
N ILE A 187 -3.57 0.06 -10.76
CA ILE A 187 -4.70 0.71 -11.45
C ILE A 187 -5.19 1.89 -10.62
N ASN A 188 -5.73 2.89 -11.29
CA ASN A 188 -6.47 3.96 -10.63
C ASN A 188 -7.94 3.56 -10.58
N GLU A 189 -8.42 3.20 -9.40
CA GLU A 189 -9.77 2.71 -9.17
C GLU A 189 -10.40 3.40 -7.97
N ARG A 190 -11.66 3.79 -8.11
CA ARG A 190 -12.49 4.23 -6.99
C ARG A 190 -13.73 3.36 -6.92
N LEU A 191 -13.88 2.65 -5.82
CA LEU A 191 -15.06 1.87 -5.50
C LEU A 191 -15.77 2.47 -4.29
N GLN A 192 -17.03 2.13 -4.11
CA GLN A 192 -17.79 2.48 -2.93
C GLN A 192 -18.45 1.22 -2.38
N ASP A 193 -18.26 0.96 -1.10
CA ASP A 193 -18.90 -0.15 -0.40
C ASP A 193 -19.45 0.36 0.93
N ASN A 194 -20.77 0.20 1.14
CA ASN A 194 -21.50 0.70 2.33
C ASN A 194 -21.25 2.20 2.62
N GLY A 195 -21.22 3.04 1.58
CA GLY A 195 -20.97 4.48 1.72
C GLY A 195 -19.49 4.85 1.97
N ILE A 196 -18.57 3.88 2.05
CA ILE A 196 -17.15 4.12 2.28
C ILE A 196 -16.44 4.10 0.92
N PRO A 197 -15.66 5.15 0.57
CA PRO A 197 -14.83 5.14 -0.62
C PRO A 197 -13.57 4.28 -0.41
N PHE A 198 -13.29 3.40 -1.37
CA PHE A 198 -12.08 2.63 -1.51
C PHE A 198 -11.33 3.16 -2.73
N ILE A 199 -10.16 3.73 -2.52
CA ILE A 199 -9.35 4.32 -3.56
C ILE A 199 -8.08 3.52 -3.73
N THR A 200 -7.92 2.90 -4.90
CA THR A 200 -6.68 2.24 -5.28
C THR A 200 -5.87 3.21 -6.14
N GLY A 201 -4.72 3.60 -5.66
CA GLY A 201 -3.80 4.43 -6.41
C GLY A 201 -3.11 3.62 -7.52
N GLY A 202 -2.94 4.21 -8.68
CA GLY A 202 -2.02 3.71 -9.69
C GLY A 202 -0.58 3.72 -9.17
N ALA A 203 0.34 3.23 -9.98
CA ALA A 203 1.75 3.17 -9.59
C ALA A 203 2.58 4.25 -10.30
N VAL A 204 3.59 4.76 -9.60
CA VAL A 204 4.59 5.67 -10.17
C VAL A 204 5.30 5.03 -11.38
N CYS A 205 5.44 3.69 -11.37
CA CYS A 205 6.05 2.92 -12.46
C CYS A 205 5.05 2.44 -13.52
N GLY A 206 3.75 2.71 -13.38
CA GLY A 206 2.73 2.12 -14.27
C GLY A 206 2.85 0.59 -14.31
N LYS A 207 2.99 0.01 -15.50
CA LYS A 207 3.29 -1.42 -15.70
C LYS A 207 4.80 -1.64 -15.67
N TRP A 208 5.42 -1.55 -14.47
CA TRP A 208 6.86 -1.78 -14.29
C TRP A 208 7.74 -1.04 -15.29
N TRP A 209 7.43 0.24 -15.56
CA TRP A 209 8.11 1.12 -16.52
C TRP A 209 7.90 0.75 -18.00
N ASP A 210 6.98 -0.18 -18.28
CA ASP A 210 6.59 -0.60 -19.63
C ASP A 210 5.24 0.02 -20.06
N GLY A 211 5.04 1.30 -19.72
CA GLY A 211 3.84 2.04 -20.07
C GLY A 211 2.69 1.90 -19.06
N PRO A 212 1.45 2.10 -19.50
CA PRO A 212 0.28 2.02 -18.64
C PRO A 212 -0.07 0.60 -18.25
N ASN A 213 -0.59 0.42 -17.03
CA ASN A 213 -1.18 -0.84 -16.60
C ASN A 213 -2.72 -0.77 -16.71
N MET A 214 -3.30 -1.60 -17.57
CA MET A 214 -4.78 -1.63 -17.80
C MET A 214 -5.38 -0.22 -17.97
N GLY A 215 -4.72 0.63 -18.76
CA GLY A 215 -5.14 2.00 -19.03
C GLY A 215 -4.72 3.03 -17.99
N THR A 216 -4.15 2.63 -16.86
CA THR A 216 -3.60 3.56 -15.85
C THR A 216 -2.15 3.89 -16.17
N TRP A 217 -1.88 5.13 -16.51
CA TRP A 217 -0.52 5.64 -16.76
C TRP A 217 0.29 5.74 -15.47
N PRO A 218 1.65 5.72 -15.56
CA PRO A 218 2.50 6.09 -14.45
C PRO A 218 2.04 7.40 -13.81
N GLY A 219 1.83 7.40 -12.50
CA GLY A 219 1.24 8.57 -11.87
C GLY A 219 1.17 8.49 -10.35
N LEU A 220 0.47 9.45 -9.79
CA LEU A 220 0.20 9.54 -8.36
C LEU A 220 -1.21 10.07 -8.11
N GLY A 221 -1.79 9.64 -7.01
CA GLY A 221 -3.07 10.14 -6.53
C GLY A 221 -2.89 11.40 -5.67
N VAL A 222 -3.75 12.37 -5.88
CA VAL A 222 -3.89 13.56 -5.04
C VAL A 222 -5.26 13.50 -4.37
N ILE A 223 -5.26 13.55 -3.04
CA ILE A 223 -6.47 13.56 -2.24
C ILE A 223 -6.55 14.92 -1.54
N GLU A 224 -7.65 15.61 -1.75
CA GLU A 224 -7.97 16.81 -0.99
C GLU A 224 -9.10 16.48 -0.03
N ILE A 225 -8.87 16.75 1.24
CA ILE A 225 -9.88 16.57 2.28
C ILE A 225 -10.26 17.95 2.79
N ARG A 226 -11.47 18.39 2.48
CA ARG A 226 -11.97 19.69 2.90
C ARG A 226 -12.37 19.68 4.38
N PRO A 227 -12.05 20.75 5.14
CA PRO A 227 -12.53 20.90 6.50
C PRO A 227 -14.07 20.97 6.54
N THR A 228 -14.66 20.52 7.63
CA THR A 228 -16.09 20.78 7.90
C THR A 228 -16.28 22.26 8.23
N VAL A 229 -17.02 22.98 7.38
CA VAL A 229 -17.53 24.31 7.71
C VAL A 229 -19.02 24.16 7.98
N GLY A 230 -19.42 24.33 9.24
CA GLY A 230 -20.82 24.58 9.62
C GLY A 230 -21.82 23.42 9.47
N GLY A 231 -21.42 22.16 9.48
CA GLY A 231 -22.37 21.04 9.44
C GLY A 231 -21.79 19.71 8.92
N LEU A 232 -22.55 18.64 9.15
CA LEU A 232 -22.19 17.26 8.85
C LEU A 232 -22.37 16.93 7.35
N ALA A 233 -21.56 17.49 6.47
CA ALA A 233 -21.50 16.94 5.10
C ALA A 233 -20.94 15.50 5.16
N PRO A 234 -21.51 14.55 4.42
CA PRO A 234 -20.96 13.19 4.30
C PRO A 234 -19.48 13.22 3.92
N PHE A 235 -18.70 12.24 4.38
CA PHE A 235 -17.26 12.20 4.13
C PHE A 235 -16.92 12.16 2.64
N ASP A 236 -17.74 11.49 1.83
CA ASP A 236 -17.58 11.39 0.38
C ASP A 236 -17.70 12.71 -0.35
N GLU A 237 -18.51 13.65 0.13
CA GLU A 237 -18.62 15.01 -0.41
C GLU A 237 -17.42 15.90 -0.07
N ARG A 238 -16.63 15.53 0.93
CA ARG A 238 -15.45 16.28 1.39
C ARG A 238 -14.14 15.77 0.82
N ILE A 239 -14.15 14.56 0.24
CA ILE A 239 -12.96 13.94 -0.31
C ILE A 239 -12.99 14.05 -1.82
N SER A 240 -12.07 14.82 -2.39
CA SER A 240 -11.80 14.80 -3.81
C SER A 240 -10.59 13.92 -4.11
N TRP A 241 -10.69 13.16 -5.18
CA TRP A 241 -9.64 12.32 -5.70
C TRP A 241 -9.29 12.76 -7.13
N ASN A 242 -8.02 13.02 -7.36
CA ASN A 242 -7.49 13.28 -8.68
C ASN A 242 -6.24 12.43 -8.92
N TYR A 243 -6.17 11.75 -10.06
CA TYR A 243 -4.99 11.00 -10.45
C TYR A 243 -4.17 11.83 -11.46
N THR A 244 -2.94 12.13 -11.09
CA THR A 244 -2.04 12.93 -11.91
C THR A 244 -1.04 12.02 -12.59
N ASN A 245 -1.08 11.98 -13.93
CA ASN A 245 -0.09 11.25 -14.71
C ASN A 245 1.27 11.94 -14.60
N LEU A 246 2.32 11.14 -14.47
CA LEU A 246 3.67 11.62 -14.61
C LEU A 246 3.94 11.93 -16.09
N PRO A 247 4.78 12.95 -16.40
CA PRO A 247 5.26 13.15 -17.76
C PRO A 247 5.83 11.83 -18.29
N SER A 248 5.51 11.51 -19.55
CA SER A 248 6.05 10.33 -20.21
C SER A 248 7.58 10.37 -20.14
N THR A 249 8.16 9.53 -19.32
CA THR A 249 9.61 9.29 -19.36
C THR A 249 9.89 8.65 -20.72
N PRO A 250 10.91 9.10 -21.47
CA PRO A 250 11.37 8.33 -22.64
C PRO A 250 11.57 6.90 -22.22
N ALA A 251 11.12 5.94 -23.03
CA ALA A 251 11.24 4.52 -22.71
C ALA A 251 12.66 4.24 -22.19
N MET A 252 12.76 3.83 -20.94
CA MET A 252 14.05 3.42 -20.38
C MET A 252 14.60 2.31 -21.30
N PRO A 253 15.85 2.36 -21.71
CA PRO A 253 16.43 1.26 -22.47
C PRO A 253 16.20 -0.02 -21.67
N ARG A 254 15.61 -1.03 -22.30
CA ARG A 254 15.42 -2.34 -21.68
C ARG A 254 16.75 -2.77 -21.10
N ILE A 255 16.84 -2.85 -19.79
CA ILE A 255 17.97 -3.51 -19.15
C ILE A 255 17.83 -4.96 -19.57
N SER A 256 18.59 -5.36 -20.61
CA SER A 256 18.72 -6.75 -20.98
C SER A 256 19.02 -7.52 -19.70
N GLN A 257 18.24 -8.54 -19.44
CA GLN A 257 18.52 -9.50 -18.39
C GLN A 257 19.94 -10.02 -18.66
N VAL A 258 20.91 -9.48 -17.95
CA VAL A 258 22.23 -10.06 -17.89
C VAL A 258 22.09 -11.27 -16.99
N ALA A 259 22.24 -12.44 -17.62
CA ALA A 259 22.20 -13.77 -17.05
C ALA A 259 23.06 -13.92 -15.77
#